data_30171e78b60b4d19b060e88205c60fcb
#
_entry.id   30171e78b60b4d19b060e88205c60fcb
#
_cell.length_a   1.000
_cell.length_b   1.000
_cell.length_c   1.000
_cell.angle_alpha   90.00
_cell.angle_beta   90.00
_cell.angle_gamma   90.00
#
_symmetry.space_group_name_H-M   'P 1'
#
loop_
_entity.id
_entity.type
_entity.pdbx_description
1 polymer ?
#
loop_
_entity_poly.entity_id
_entity_poly.type
_entity_poly.pdbx_seq_one_letter_code
_entity_poly.pdbx_strand_id
1 'polypeptide(L)'
;MGPAAYVPVLKSRAGELRALSALDSTTKQTITPLIEFTPPQDDVEAHQLRKIDSLASVWGRDQRILADYRYLNDAQVDGGVPAARYLLELMLDRRMRAVPVMDPSNDRAVIEMARRIVSAGAEGCCYRIPLPMDARPDHANERIVDLLKASGLDPEQVDLVLDYGSVFGTQRLGYARSIRNVLAELVHADKWRNLILTATAFPETLKDIPPDGKSSFERIEWQSWSSFAESGPKTARIPTFSDYATAGVTLPHAKYRAALALRYTQDHEWLVFKGRVHSNGEPNFAFRRMCDELTTSQGFSGPQASWGDRYLAGYVDGKMAGSSSTVWRQVATSHHLSFVARQLAGTRLAAASGQRSA
;
A
#
# COMPACT_ATOMS: atom_id res chain seq x y z
N MET A 1 -18.72 9.89 -3.13
CA MET A 1 -18.03 9.23 -2.01
C MET A 1 -17.01 10.21 -1.46
N GLY A 2 -16.87 10.33 -0.14
CA GLY A 2 -15.79 11.12 0.48
C GLY A 2 -14.41 10.53 0.20
N PRO A 3 -13.31 11.25 0.53
CA PRO A 3 -11.96 10.74 0.39
C PRO A 3 -11.79 9.44 1.19
N ALA A 4 -10.97 8.51 0.68
CA ALA A 4 -10.64 7.26 1.36
C ALA A 4 -10.08 7.54 2.76
N ALA A 5 -10.39 6.66 3.70
CA ALA A 5 -9.80 6.74 5.03
C ALA A 5 -8.35 6.24 5.05
N TYR A 6 -8.04 5.30 4.17
CA TYR A 6 -6.77 4.60 4.06
C TYR A 6 -6.44 4.27 2.60
N VAL A 7 -5.19 4.46 2.22
CA VAL A 7 -4.68 4.17 0.87
C VAL A 7 -3.49 3.21 0.98
N PRO A 8 -3.72 1.88 1.10
CA PRO A 8 -2.61 0.94 1.12
C PRO A 8 -1.92 0.83 -0.24
N VAL A 9 -0.60 0.83 -0.27
CA VAL A 9 0.21 0.52 -1.46
C VAL A 9 0.43 -0.99 -1.51
N LEU A 10 -0.13 -1.64 -2.52
CA LEU A 10 -0.08 -3.09 -2.70
C LEU A 10 0.53 -3.43 -4.06
N LYS A 11 1.30 -4.50 -4.10
CA LYS A 11 1.80 -5.05 -5.35
C LYS A 11 0.76 -5.99 -5.97
N SER A 12 0.66 -6.03 -7.29
CA SER A 12 -0.29 -6.91 -8.01
C SER A 12 0.08 -8.39 -7.92
N ARG A 13 0.49 -8.85 -6.72
CA ARG A 13 0.82 -10.24 -6.42
C ARG A 13 -0.38 -10.99 -5.88
N ALA A 14 -0.47 -12.28 -6.18
CA ALA A 14 -1.62 -13.11 -5.83
C ALA A 14 -2.00 -13.05 -4.34
N GLY A 15 -1.03 -13.04 -3.42
CA GLY A 15 -1.32 -12.99 -1.98
C GLY A 15 -1.92 -11.64 -1.54
N GLU A 16 -1.42 -10.52 -2.08
CA GLU A 16 -1.91 -9.19 -1.78
C GLU A 16 -3.30 -8.94 -2.40
N LEU A 17 -3.50 -9.37 -3.66
CA LEU A 17 -4.82 -9.28 -4.30
C LEU A 17 -5.87 -10.16 -3.58
N ARG A 18 -5.52 -11.39 -3.19
CA ARG A 18 -6.42 -12.26 -2.41
C ARG A 18 -6.75 -11.66 -1.04
N ALA A 19 -5.84 -10.90 -0.43
CA ALA A 19 -6.12 -10.21 0.83
C ALA A 19 -7.25 -9.18 0.68
N LEU A 20 -7.33 -8.49 -0.46
CA LEU A 20 -8.44 -7.57 -0.76
C LEU A 20 -9.80 -8.28 -0.80
N SER A 21 -9.86 -9.49 -1.37
CA SER A 21 -11.12 -10.26 -1.40
C SER A 21 -11.57 -10.72 -0.01
N ALA A 22 -10.63 -10.89 0.90
CA ALA A 22 -10.87 -11.39 2.25
C ALA A 22 -11.34 -10.31 3.25
N LEU A 23 -11.37 -9.03 2.83
CA LEU A 23 -11.85 -7.93 3.66
C LEU A 23 -13.38 -7.95 3.78
N ASP A 24 -13.85 -7.55 4.95
CA ASP A 24 -15.29 -7.29 5.15
C ASP A 24 -15.74 -6.03 4.38
N SER A 25 -17.05 -5.90 4.19
CA SER A 25 -17.65 -4.82 3.40
C SER A 25 -17.36 -3.42 3.99
N THR A 26 -17.33 -3.29 5.30
CA THR A 26 -17.04 -2.01 5.99
C THR A 26 -15.61 -1.58 5.71
N THR A 27 -14.64 -2.48 5.88
CA THR A 27 -13.23 -2.21 5.57
C THR A 27 -13.05 -1.86 4.08
N LYS A 28 -13.70 -2.61 3.16
CA LYS A 28 -13.63 -2.31 1.72
C LYS A 28 -14.11 -0.91 1.36
N GLN A 29 -15.14 -0.40 2.04
CA GLN A 29 -15.68 0.94 1.79
C GLN A 29 -14.76 2.07 2.29
N THR A 30 -13.85 1.79 3.20
CA THR A 30 -12.96 2.79 3.81
C THR A 30 -11.60 2.90 3.14
N ILE A 31 -11.24 1.95 2.28
CA ILE A 31 -9.93 1.93 1.62
C ILE A 31 -10.03 2.19 0.11
N THR A 32 -8.98 2.80 -0.43
CA THR A 32 -8.73 2.86 -1.88
C THR A 32 -7.32 2.37 -2.13
N PRO A 33 -7.13 1.12 -2.58
CA PRO A 33 -5.77 0.60 -2.73
C PRO A 33 -5.06 1.25 -3.92
N LEU A 34 -3.78 1.60 -3.72
CA LEU A 34 -2.85 1.90 -4.78
C LEU A 34 -2.17 0.60 -5.19
N ILE A 35 -2.42 0.16 -6.43
CA ILE A 35 -1.92 -1.12 -6.93
C ILE A 35 -0.72 -0.88 -7.84
N GLU A 36 0.46 -1.27 -7.37
CA GLU A 36 1.68 -1.31 -8.19
C GLU A 36 1.66 -2.57 -9.08
N PHE A 37 1.50 -2.39 -10.39
CA PHE A 37 1.51 -3.50 -11.35
C PHE A 37 2.92 -4.03 -11.54
N THR A 38 3.14 -5.28 -11.11
CA THR A 38 4.46 -5.92 -11.16
C THR A 38 4.85 -6.28 -12.58
N PRO A 39 6.17 -6.25 -12.92
CA PRO A 39 6.62 -6.57 -14.25
C PRO A 39 6.29 -8.01 -14.62
N PRO A 40 6.03 -8.28 -15.90
CA PRO A 40 5.83 -9.63 -16.41
C PRO A 40 7.12 -10.47 -16.28
N GLN A 41 6.94 -11.77 -16.13
CA GLN A 41 8.05 -12.73 -16.20
C GLN A 41 8.16 -13.39 -17.59
N ASP A 42 7.05 -13.37 -18.33
CA ASP A 42 6.87 -14.02 -19.63
C ASP A 42 6.21 -13.04 -20.61
N ASP A 43 5.15 -13.48 -21.29
CA ASP A 43 4.33 -12.68 -22.19
C ASP A 43 3.67 -11.51 -21.43
N VAL A 44 3.99 -10.28 -21.86
CA VAL A 44 3.54 -9.03 -21.21
C VAL A 44 2.03 -8.90 -21.27
N GLU A 45 1.45 -9.15 -22.44
CA GLU A 45 0.00 -9.01 -22.70
C GLU A 45 -0.80 -9.99 -21.86
N ALA A 46 -0.51 -11.27 -21.97
CA ALA A 46 -1.16 -12.31 -21.17
C ALA A 46 -0.96 -12.09 -19.66
N HIS A 47 0.18 -11.59 -19.25
CA HIS A 47 0.42 -11.25 -17.84
C HIS A 47 -0.52 -10.14 -17.36
N GLN A 48 -0.60 -9.02 -18.09
CA GLN A 48 -1.45 -7.89 -17.72
C GLN A 48 -2.92 -8.27 -17.71
N LEU A 49 -3.38 -9.03 -18.71
CA LEU A 49 -4.73 -9.53 -18.79
C LEU A 49 -5.10 -10.36 -17.53
N ARG A 50 -4.25 -11.32 -17.16
CA ARG A 50 -4.48 -12.12 -15.95
C ARG A 50 -4.53 -11.27 -14.67
N LYS A 51 -3.70 -10.21 -14.58
CA LYS A 51 -3.68 -9.32 -13.41
C LYS A 51 -4.96 -8.50 -13.32
N ILE A 52 -5.44 -7.94 -14.42
CA ILE A 52 -6.68 -7.17 -14.48
C ILE A 52 -7.88 -8.05 -14.17
N ASP A 53 -7.98 -9.22 -14.78
CA ASP A 53 -9.10 -10.15 -14.53
C ASP A 53 -9.11 -10.63 -13.06
N SER A 54 -7.93 -10.92 -12.50
CA SER A 54 -7.80 -11.25 -11.07
C SER A 54 -8.25 -10.09 -10.18
N LEU A 55 -7.79 -8.87 -10.47
CA LEU A 55 -8.15 -7.68 -9.69
C LEU A 55 -9.66 -7.38 -9.78
N ALA A 56 -10.24 -7.46 -10.97
CA ALA A 56 -11.67 -7.29 -11.18
C ALA A 56 -12.51 -8.34 -10.41
N SER A 57 -12.02 -9.56 -10.32
CA SER A 57 -12.67 -10.65 -9.57
C SER A 57 -12.61 -10.45 -8.05
N VAL A 58 -11.45 -10.01 -7.50
CA VAL A 58 -11.23 -9.93 -6.03
C VAL A 58 -11.68 -8.61 -5.43
N TRP A 59 -11.58 -7.52 -6.17
CA TRP A 59 -11.90 -6.18 -5.68
C TRP A 59 -13.24 -5.67 -6.19
N GLY A 60 -13.61 -6.03 -7.40
CA GLY A 60 -14.79 -5.55 -8.10
C GLY A 60 -14.46 -4.39 -9.05
N ARG A 61 -15.25 -4.27 -10.12
CA ARG A 61 -15.04 -3.23 -11.14
C ARG A 61 -15.48 -1.85 -10.67
N ASP A 62 -16.51 -1.81 -9.81
CA ASP A 62 -17.10 -0.58 -9.29
C ASP A 62 -16.30 0.01 -8.11
N GLN A 63 -15.33 -0.72 -7.59
CA GLN A 63 -14.48 -0.26 -6.51
C GLN A 63 -13.30 0.54 -7.08
N ARG A 64 -13.05 1.71 -6.47
CA ARG A 64 -11.98 2.60 -6.89
C ARG A 64 -10.61 2.03 -6.56
N ILE A 65 -9.67 2.15 -7.51
CA ILE A 65 -8.24 1.86 -7.32
C ILE A 65 -7.39 3.00 -7.87
N LEU A 66 -6.18 3.15 -7.35
CA LEU A 66 -5.11 3.92 -7.96
C LEU A 66 -4.19 2.94 -8.67
N ALA A 67 -4.08 3.04 -10.00
CA ALA A 67 -3.34 2.10 -10.85
C ALA A 67 -1.94 2.63 -11.14
N ASP A 68 -0.92 2.06 -10.48
CA ASP A 68 0.48 2.46 -10.62
C ASP A 68 1.24 1.47 -11.50
N TYR A 69 1.77 1.97 -12.58
CA TYR A 69 2.49 1.22 -13.62
C TYR A 69 4.00 1.47 -13.63
N ARG A 70 4.57 2.00 -12.54
CA ARG A 70 6.01 2.34 -12.43
C ARG A 70 6.97 1.21 -12.79
N TYR A 71 6.57 -0.04 -12.59
CA TYR A 71 7.38 -1.21 -12.96
C TYR A 71 7.15 -1.68 -14.41
N LEU A 72 6.39 -0.96 -15.20
CA LEU A 72 6.08 -1.29 -16.60
C LEU A 72 6.68 -0.30 -17.60
N ASN A 73 7.41 0.71 -17.13
CA ASN A 73 7.94 1.79 -17.98
C ASN A 73 8.81 1.27 -19.14
N ASP A 74 9.62 0.22 -18.90
CA ASP A 74 10.53 -0.35 -19.90
C ASP A 74 9.91 -1.55 -20.64
N ALA A 75 8.68 -1.94 -20.34
CA ALA A 75 8.01 -3.08 -20.93
C ALA A 75 7.11 -2.65 -22.10
N GLN A 76 7.05 -3.50 -23.14
CA GLN A 76 6.18 -3.31 -24.30
C GLN A 76 5.38 -4.59 -24.57
N VAL A 77 4.17 -4.45 -25.09
CA VAL A 77 3.41 -5.53 -25.68
C VAL A 77 3.71 -5.64 -27.17
N ASP A 78 3.18 -6.65 -27.83
CA ASP A 78 3.37 -6.85 -29.27
C ASP A 78 2.99 -5.59 -30.07
N GLY A 79 3.78 -5.31 -31.11
CA GLY A 79 3.62 -4.09 -31.90
C GLY A 79 4.28 -2.83 -31.29
N GLY A 80 5.06 -2.98 -30.20
CA GLY A 80 5.83 -1.88 -29.60
C GLY A 80 4.98 -0.91 -28.77
N VAL A 81 3.78 -1.30 -28.36
CA VAL A 81 2.92 -0.48 -27.50
C VAL A 81 3.46 -0.53 -26.06
N PRO A 82 3.66 0.62 -25.37
CA PRO A 82 4.07 0.62 -23.98
C PRO A 82 3.10 -0.16 -23.09
N ALA A 83 3.63 -1.04 -22.24
CA ALA A 83 2.80 -1.89 -21.37
C ALA A 83 1.93 -1.09 -20.39
N ALA A 84 2.38 0.08 -19.96
CA ALA A 84 1.59 1.01 -19.15
C ALA A 84 0.34 1.48 -19.91
N ARG A 85 0.49 1.82 -21.19
CA ARG A 85 -0.62 2.23 -22.05
C ARG A 85 -1.61 1.08 -22.23
N TYR A 86 -1.12 -0.11 -22.61
CA TYR A 86 -1.95 -1.30 -22.76
C TYR A 86 -2.74 -1.63 -21.51
N LEU A 87 -2.10 -1.56 -20.34
CA LEU A 87 -2.75 -1.77 -19.05
C LEU A 87 -3.93 -0.81 -18.82
N LEU A 88 -3.72 0.47 -19.08
CA LEU A 88 -4.74 1.49 -18.87
C LEU A 88 -5.91 1.34 -19.87
N GLU A 89 -5.64 1.03 -21.14
CA GLU A 89 -6.66 0.74 -22.15
C GLU A 89 -7.48 -0.51 -21.74
N LEU A 90 -6.81 -1.56 -21.27
CA LEU A 90 -7.48 -2.79 -20.82
C LEU A 90 -8.38 -2.54 -19.61
N MET A 91 -7.98 -1.69 -18.66
CA MET A 91 -8.82 -1.31 -17.52
C MET A 91 -10.07 -0.55 -17.97
N LEU A 92 -9.92 0.36 -18.92
CA LEU A 92 -11.05 1.11 -19.50
C LEU A 92 -12.03 0.15 -20.20
N ASP A 93 -11.55 -0.77 -21.02
CA ASP A 93 -12.36 -1.79 -21.70
C ASP A 93 -13.12 -2.69 -20.72
N ARG A 94 -12.49 -3.01 -19.58
CA ARG A 94 -13.11 -3.78 -18.49
C ARG A 94 -14.04 -2.93 -17.61
N ARG A 95 -14.20 -1.64 -17.90
CA ARG A 95 -15.00 -0.67 -17.12
C ARG A 95 -14.63 -0.66 -15.63
N MET A 96 -13.32 -0.72 -15.35
CA MET A 96 -12.82 -0.62 -13.98
C MET A 96 -12.77 0.84 -13.54
N ARG A 97 -13.11 1.14 -12.28
CA ARG A 97 -12.90 2.46 -11.67
C ARG A 97 -11.43 2.65 -11.29
N ALA A 98 -10.58 2.68 -12.31
CA ALA A 98 -9.15 2.86 -12.16
C ALA A 98 -8.76 4.33 -12.38
N VAL A 99 -8.00 4.89 -11.45
CA VAL A 99 -7.40 6.21 -11.52
C VAL A 99 -5.92 6.02 -11.88
N PRO A 100 -5.46 6.51 -13.04
CA PRO A 100 -4.06 6.38 -13.44
C PRO A 100 -3.14 7.13 -12.48
N VAL A 101 -2.03 6.49 -12.07
CA VAL A 101 -0.99 7.11 -11.25
C VAL A 101 0.11 7.64 -12.17
N MET A 102 0.40 8.91 -12.06
CA MET A 102 1.50 9.56 -12.77
C MET A 102 2.59 9.97 -11.78
N ASP A 103 3.82 9.85 -12.19
CA ASP A 103 4.97 10.36 -11.46
C ASP A 103 5.87 11.23 -12.38
N PRO A 104 6.81 11.99 -11.81
CA PRO A 104 7.67 12.88 -12.61
C PRO A 104 8.58 12.18 -13.61
N SER A 105 8.74 10.86 -13.55
CA SER A 105 9.56 10.06 -14.48
C SER A 105 8.77 9.54 -15.68
N ASN A 106 7.45 9.68 -15.68
CA ASN A 106 6.64 9.19 -16.79
C ASN A 106 6.92 9.95 -18.08
N ASP A 107 7.02 9.23 -19.17
CA ASP A 107 7.16 9.85 -20.48
C ASP A 107 5.87 10.54 -20.93
N ARG A 108 6.00 11.38 -21.97
CA ARG A 108 4.89 12.19 -22.49
C ARG A 108 3.74 11.33 -23.02
N ALA A 109 4.03 10.14 -23.57
CA ALA A 109 3.00 9.28 -24.15
C ALA A 109 2.10 8.69 -23.05
N VAL A 110 2.67 8.35 -21.89
CA VAL A 110 1.93 7.86 -20.72
C VAL A 110 1.06 8.98 -20.11
N ILE A 111 1.59 10.19 -20.00
CA ILE A 111 0.82 11.36 -19.51
C ILE A 111 -0.36 11.64 -20.44
N GLU A 112 -0.15 11.62 -21.76
CA GLU A 112 -1.20 11.84 -22.75
C GLU A 112 -2.28 10.75 -22.67
N MET A 113 -1.91 9.48 -22.45
CA MET A 113 -2.86 8.40 -22.24
C MET A 113 -3.68 8.61 -20.97
N ALA A 114 -3.06 8.98 -19.84
CA ALA A 114 -3.76 9.30 -18.62
C ALA A 114 -4.79 10.43 -18.82
N ARG A 115 -4.43 11.48 -19.56
CA ARG A 115 -5.35 12.57 -19.96
C ARG A 115 -6.56 12.05 -20.75
N ARG A 116 -6.34 11.18 -21.74
CA ARG A 116 -7.43 10.57 -22.53
C ARG A 116 -8.39 9.77 -21.66
N ILE A 117 -7.86 9.01 -20.72
CA ILE A 117 -8.68 8.22 -19.78
C ILE A 117 -9.51 9.14 -18.90
N VAL A 118 -8.95 10.24 -18.41
CA VAL A 118 -9.69 11.25 -17.64
C VAL A 118 -10.78 11.90 -18.51
N SER A 119 -10.46 12.26 -19.73
CA SER A 119 -11.43 12.82 -20.68
C SER A 119 -12.54 11.84 -21.07
N ALA A 120 -12.27 10.52 -21.03
CA ALA A 120 -13.24 9.46 -21.25
C ALA A 120 -14.12 9.17 -20.02
N GLY A 121 -14.00 9.94 -18.93
CA GLY A 121 -14.85 9.85 -17.76
C GLY A 121 -14.23 9.15 -16.54
N ALA A 122 -12.92 8.92 -16.52
CA ALA A 122 -12.24 8.50 -15.29
C ALA A 122 -12.28 9.60 -14.23
N GLU A 123 -12.22 9.19 -12.96
CA GLU A 123 -12.29 10.10 -11.81
C GLU A 123 -10.97 10.86 -11.58
N GLY A 124 -10.48 11.57 -12.59
CA GLY A 124 -9.24 12.34 -12.52
C GLY A 124 -7.98 11.46 -12.50
N CYS A 125 -6.88 12.00 -11.99
CA CYS A 125 -5.57 11.33 -11.88
C CYS A 125 -5.08 11.22 -10.44
N CYS A 126 -4.01 10.46 -10.25
CA CYS A 126 -3.21 10.45 -9.05
C CYS A 126 -1.78 10.87 -9.39
N TYR A 127 -1.20 11.83 -8.66
CA TYR A 127 0.22 12.15 -8.75
C TYR A 127 0.96 11.51 -7.58
N ARG A 128 2.02 10.77 -7.87
CA ARG A 128 2.87 10.15 -6.86
C ARG A 128 4.25 10.78 -6.90
N ILE A 129 4.55 11.58 -5.91
CA ILE A 129 5.78 12.37 -5.81
C ILE A 129 6.74 11.68 -4.85
N PRO A 130 7.83 11.07 -5.35
CA PRO A 130 8.86 10.50 -4.49
C PRO A 130 9.58 11.60 -3.72
N LEU A 131 9.68 11.43 -2.39
CA LEU A 131 10.32 12.37 -1.48
C LEU A 131 11.48 11.67 -0.73
N PRO A 132 12.71 12.17 -0.82
CA PRO A 132 13.78 11.75 0.08
C PRO A 132 13.56 12.31 1.49
N MET A 133 14.26 11.77 2.49
CA MET A 133 14.12 12.22 3.88
C MET A 133 14.49 13.69 4.10
N ASP A 134 15.39 14.22 3.29
CA ASP A 134 15.81 15.62 3.24
C ASP A 134 15.06 16.43 2.16
N ALA A 135 13.85 15.98 1.80
CA ALA A 135 13.03 16.62 0.78
C ALA A 135 12.86 18.12 1.03
N ARG A 136 13.16 18.90 0.01
CA ARG A 136 12.93 20.35 0.00
C ARG A 136 11.53 20.61 -0.59
N PRO A 137 10.74 21.44 0.08
CA PRO A 137 9.38 21.77 -0.38
C PRO A 137 9.35 22.35 -1.81
N ASP A 138 10.31 23.22 -2.17
CA ASP A 138 10.43 23.82 -3.48
C ASP A 138 10.57 22.75 -4.58
N HIS A 139 11.44 21.76 -4.42
CA HIS A 139 11.63 20.68 -5.38
C HIS A 139 10.39 19.79 -5.53
N ALA A 140 9.66 19.53 -4.42
CA ALA A 140 8.40 18.81 -4.49
C ALA A 140 7.35 19.61 -5.28
N ASN A 141 7.25 20.90 -4.99
CA ASN A 141 6.30 21.81 -5.64
C ASN A 141 6.60 21.98 -7.13
N GLU A 142 7.86 22.11 -7.54
CA GLU A 142 8.26 22.17 -8.97
C GLU A 142 7.75 20.94 -9.73
N ARG A 143 7.99 19.73 -9.22
CA ARG A 143 7.52 18.47 -9.84
C ARG A 143 6.00 18.41 -9.93
N ILE A 144 5.30 18.85 -8.90
CA ILE A 144 3.84 18.90 -8.87
C ILE A 144 3.31 19.87 -9.94
N VAL A 145 3.88 21.07 -10.01
CA VAL A 145 3.48 22.10 -10.99
C VAL A 145 3.75 21.64 -12.42
N ASP A 146 4.86 20.94 -12.64
CA ASP A 146 5.18 20.41 -13.98
C ASP A 146 4.20 19.31 -14.40
N LEU A 147 3.78 18.42 -13.48
CA LEU A 147 2.73 17.43 -13.77
C LEU A 147 1.37 18.10 -14.02
N LEU A 148 0.99 19.13 -13.27
CA LEU A 148 -0.24 19.89 -13.52
C LEU A 148 -0.23 20.52 -14.91
N LYS A 149 0.88 21.18 -15.30
CA LYS A 149 1.05 21.74 -16.65
C LYS A 149 0.99 20.67 -17.74
N ALA A 150 1.69 19.55 -17.55
CA ALA A 150 1.73 18.47 -18.52
C ALA A 150 0.39 17.76 -18.70
N SER A 151 -0.36 17.55 -17.62
CA SER A 151 -1.66 16.88 -17.64
C SER A 151 -2.82 17.82 -18.00
N GLY A 152 -2.70 19.12 -17.73
CA GLY A 152 -3.78 20.10 -17.88
C GLY A 152 -4.94 19.89 -16.91
N LEU A 153 -4.68 19.26 -15.75
CA LEU A 153 -5.68 19.01 -14.72
C LEU A 153 -5.59 20.06 -13.60
N ASP A 154 -6.73 20.31 -12.97
CA ASP A 154 -6.80 21.12 -11.76
C ASP A 154 -6.52 20.27 -10.51
N PRO A 155 -5.99 20.85 -9.41
CA PRO A 155 -5.71 20.12 -8.17
C PRO A 155 -6.91 19.34 -7.62
N GLU A 156 -8.12 19.85 -7.78
CA GLU A 156 -9.38 19.22 -7.35
C GLU A 156 -9.70 17.91 -8.10
N GLN A 157 -9.07 17.69 -9.25
CA GLN A 157 -9.18 16.47 -10.05
C GLN A 157 -8.09 15.43 -9.70
N VAL A 158 -7.16 15.77 -8.80
CA VAL A 158 -5.95 14.99 -8.54
C VAL A 158 -5.90 14.49 -7.09
N ASP A 159 -5.62 13.19 -6.91
CA ASP A 159 -5.11 12.67 -5.64
C ASP A 159 -3.59 12.87 -5.61
N LEU A 160 -3.08 13.57 -4.62
CA LEU A 160 -1.64 13.79 -4.47
C LEU A 160 -1.07 12.83 -3.43
N VAL A 161 -0.17 11.95 -3.83
CA VAL A 161 0.59 11.05 -2.96
C VAL A 161 2.00 11.62 -2.75
N LEU A 162 2.32 11.97 -1.53
CA LEU A 162 3.65 12.30 -1.07
C LEU A 162 4.30 11.02 -0.54
N ASP A 163 5.27 10.47 -1.29
CA ASP A 163 5.82 9.13 -1.05
C ASP A 163 7.27 9.21 -0.55
N TYR A 164 7.45 8.99 0.75
CA TYR A 164 8.77 8.92 1.39
C TYR A 164 9.45 7.55 1.21
N GLY A 165 8.77 6.57 0.63
CA GLY A 165 9.32 5.24 0.44
C GLY A 165 9.67 4.56 1.76
N SER A 166 10.91 4.05 1.87
CA SER A 166 11.39 3.41 3.11
C SER A 166 11.90 4.45 4.11
N VAL A 167 11.30 4.43 5.28
CA VAL A 167 11.76 5.17 6.48
C VAL A 167 12.34 4.22 7.55
N PHE A 168 12.64 2.97 7.16
CA PHE A 168 13.28 2.01 8.04
C PHE A 168 14.64 2.50 8.52
N GLY A 169 14.88 2.41 9.82
CA GLY A 169 16.13 2.88 10.44
C GLY A 169 16.27 4.41 10.57
N THR A 170 15.25 5.18 10.19
CA THR A 170 15.26 6.63 10.40
C THR A 170 14.78 7.00 11.80
N GLN A 171 15.21 8.18 12.28
CA GLN A 171 14.69 8.71 13.54
C GLN A 171 13.28 9.28 13.34
N ARG A 172 12.32 8.87 14.17
CA ARG A 172 10.91 9.33 14.13
C ARG A 172 10.79 10.86 14.11
N LEU A 173 11.56 11.58 14.94
CA LEU A 173 11.52 13.04 14.98
C LEU A 173 12.02 13.69 13.68
N GLY A 174 13.04 13.10 13.04
CA GLY A 174 13.54 13.55 11.74
C GLY A 174 12.49 13.41 10.65
N TYR A 175 11.85 12.26 10.57
CA TYR A 175 10.75 12.00 9.61
C TYR A 175 9.55 12.93 9.88
N ALA A 176 9.10 13.07 11.12
CA ALA A 176 8.01 13.98 11.47
C ALA A 176 8.32 15.46 11.15
N ARG A 177 9.58 15.88 11.25
CA ARG A 177 10.02 17.22 10.84
C ARG A 177 9.95 17.39 9.33
N SER A 178 10.45 16.40 8.56
CA SER A 178 10.39 16.43 7.09
C SER A 178 8.96 16.55 6.60
N ILE A 179 8.02 15.74 7.13
CA ILE A 179 6.60 15.84 6.82
C ILE A 179 6.07 17.25 7.06
N ARG A 180 6.33 17.82 8.25
CA ARG A 180 5.83 19.17 8.58
C ARG A 180 6.37 20.24 7.64
N ASN A 181 7.63 20.18 7.27
CA ASN A 181 8.26 21.15 6.37
C ASN A 181 7.60 21.09 4.98
N VAL A 182 7.46 19.88 4.42
CA VAL A 182 6.84 19.72 3.09
C VAL A 182 5.37 20.16 3.10
N LEU A 183 4.60 19.77 4.11
CA LEU A 183 3.17 20.13 4.19
C LEU A 183 2.93 21.62 4.44
N ALA A 184 3.85 22.32 5.13
CA ALA A 184 3.70 23.74 5.43
C ALA A 184 3.81 24.64 4.17
N GLU A 185 4.57 24.19 3.19
CA GLU A 185 4.84 24.94 1.96
C GLU A 185 4.24 24.29 0.72
N LEU A 186 3.41 23.24 0.89
CA LEU A 186 2.83 22.49 -0.23
C LEU A 186 1.91 23.37 -1.06
N VAL A 187 2.19 23.43 -2.36
CA VAL A 187 1.34 24.16 -3.32
C VAL A 187 -0.07 23.57 -3.36
N HIS A 188 -1.10 24.42 -3.36
CA HIS A 188 -2.52 24.02 -3.39
C HIS A 188 -2.93 23.03 -2.30
N ALA A 189 -2.34 23.11 -1.10
CA ALA A 189 -2.53 22.13 -0.01
C ALA A 189 -4.01 21.87 0.36
N ASP A 190 -4.87 22.88 0.25
CA ASP A 190 -6.30 22.85 0.53
C ASP A 190 -7.16 22.34 -0.64
N LYS A 191 -6.61 22.32 -1.87
CA LYS A 191 -7.37 22.07 -3.10
C LYS A 191 -7.31 20.63 -3.62
N TRP A 192 -6.30 19.87 -3.26
CA TRP A 192 -6.18 18.49 -3.74
C TRP A 192 -7.42 17.66 -3.45
N ARG A 193 -7.94 16.90 -4.41
CA ARG A 193 -9.06 15.98 -4.21
C ARG A 193 -8.81 15.08 -3.01
N ASN A 194 -7.63 14.48 -2.93
CA ASN A 194 -7.12 13.79 -1.77
C ASN A 194 -5.62 14.10 -1.60
N LEU A 195 -5.18 14.38 -0.39
CA LEU A 195 -3.78 14.51 -0.04
C LEU A 195 -3.39 13.28 0.77
N ILE A 196 -2.42 12.51 0.28
CA ILE A 196 -2.04 11.20 0.80
C ILE A 196 -0.57 11.24 1.20
N LEU A 197 -0.26 10.75 2.39
CA LEU A 197 1.11 10.61 2.87
C LEU A 197 1.43 9.12 3.00
N THR A 198 2.43 8.65 2.25
CA THR A 198 2.84 7.24 2.26
C THR A 198 4.30 7.07 2.63
N ALA A 199 4.57 6.05 3.43
CA ALA A 199 5.90 5.56 3.77
C ALA A 199 5.81 4.14 4.34
N THR A 200 6.93 3.48 4.54
CA THR A 200 7.02 2.26 5.33
C THR A 200 8.31 2.18 6.12
N ALA A 201 8.23 1.77 7.37
CA ALA A 201 9.39 1.34 8.15
C ALA A 201 9.53 -0.20 8.19
N PHE A 202 8.75 -0.93 7.37
CA PHE A 202 8.94 -2.37 7.21
C PHE A 202 10.30 -2.65 6.53
N PRO A 203 11.16 -3.53 7.09
CA PRO A 203 12.49 -3.77 6.53
C PRO A 203 12.41 -4.40 5.13
N GLU A 204 13.29 -3.94 4.22
CA GLU A 204 13.40 -4.48 2.87
C GLU A 204 13.84 -5.96 2.86
N THR A 205 14.64 -6.35 3.83
CA THR A 205 15.10 -7.72 4.01
C THR A 205 14.94 -8.19 5.45
N LEU A 206 14.75 -9.49 5.63
CA LEU A 206 14.67 -10.13 6.96
C LEU A 206 15.98 -10.87 7.31
N LYS A 207 17.12 -10.47 6.70
CA LYS A 207 18.41 -11.16 6.89
C LYS A 207 18.90 -11.10 8.33
N ASP A 208 18.63 -9.97 9.01
CA ASP A 208 19.10 -9.70 10.36
C ASP A 208 18.28 -10.42 11.45
N ILE A 209 17.15 -11.03 11.09
CA ILE A 209 16.41 -11.92 11.98
C ILE A 209 17.07 -13.30 11.90
N PRO A 210 17.53 -13.87 13.02
CA PRO A 210 18.12 -15.21 13.01
C PRO A 210 17.07 -16.27 12.59
N PRO A 211 17.52 -17.40 11.99
CA PRO A 211 16.62 -18.52 11.74
C PRO A 211 15.94 -18.98 13.03
N ASP A 212 14.66 -19.31 12.96
CA ASP A 212 13.77 -19.65 14.08
C ASP A 212 13.63 -18.55 15.14
N GLY A 213 14.03 -17.31 14.81
CA GLY A 213 13.90 -16.13 15.65
C GLY A 213 12.70 -15.26 15.31
N LYS A 214 12.52 -14.25 16.16
CA LYS A 214 11.54 -13.16 15.94
C LYS A 214 12.18 -11.80 16.21
N SER A 215 11.61 -10.77 15.60
CA SER A 215 11.98 -9.36 15.85
C SER A 215 10.75 -8.48 15.71
N SER A 216 10.75 -7.36 16.43
CA SER A 216 9.81 -6.28 16.27
C SER A 216 10.46 -5.12 15.53
N PHE A 217 9.67 -4.41 14.72
CA PHE A 217 10.09 -3.24 13.97
C PHE A 217 9.06 -2.13 14.18
N GLU A 218 9.50 -0.96 14.61
CA GLU A 218 8.62 0.18 14.85
C GLU A 218 7.90 0.63 13.56
N ARG A 219 6.62 0.92 13.67
CA ARG A 219 5.81 1.53 12.61
C ARG A 219 5.97 3.05 12.66
N ILE A 220 7.16 3.53 12.33
CA ILE A 220 7.55 4.95 12.41
C ILE A 220 6.60 5.82 11.56
N GLU A 221 6.19 5.34 10.40
CA GLU A 221 5.24 6.01 9.51
C GLU A 221 3.87 6.19 10.18
N TRP A 222 3.37 5.17 10.85
CA TRP A 222 2.12 5.24 11.62
C TRP A 222 2.24 6.17 12.83
N GLN A 223 3.27 6.00 13.65
CA GLN A 223 3.48 6.81 14.85
C GLN A 223 3.66 8.30 14.53
N SER A 224 4.33 8.61 13.42
CA SER A 224 4.54 9.99 13.00
C SER A 224 3.24 10.61 12.46
N TRP A 225 2.50 9.85 11.65
CA TRP A 225 1.23 10.31 11.09
C TRP A 225 0.16 10.49 12.20
N SER A 226 -0.01 9.53 13.11
CA SER A 226 -0.99 9.62 14.20
C SER A 226 -0.71 10.80 15.12
N SER A 227 0.55 10.99 15.50
CA SER A 227 0.98 12.16 16.29
C SER A 227 0.69 13.49 15.58
N PHE A 228 0.86 13.54 14.26
CA PHE A 228 0.49 14.70 13.45
C PHE A 228 -1.02 14.91 13.43
N ALA A 229 -1.80 13.85 13.25
CA ALA A 229 -3.25 13.91 13.21
C ALA A 229 -3.87 14.33 14.56
N GLU A 230 -3.31 13.85 15.68
CA GLU A 230 -3.74 14.19 17.04
C GLU A 230 -3.40 15.62 17.44
N SER A 231 -2.26 16.14 17.00
CA SER A 231 -1.82 17.50 17.31
C SER A 231 -2.66 18.59 16.63
N GLY A 232 -3.55 18.19 15.73
CA GLY A 232 -4.29 19.09 14.85
C GLY A 232 -3.42 19.72 13.76
N PRO A 233 -4.01 20.12 12.65
CA PRO A 233 -3.25 20.66 11.54
C PRO A 233 -2.78 22.09 11.87
N LYS A 234 -1.44 22.28 11.89
CA LYS A 234 -0.84 23.59 11.61
C LYS A 234 -0.76 23.84 10.09
N THR A 235 -1.31 22.95 9.31
CA THR A 235 -1.39 22.90 7.85
C THR A 235 -2.84 22.92 7.40
N ALA A 236 -3.09 23.18 6.12
CA ALA A 236 -4.45 23.30 5.57
C ALA A 236 -5.35 22.07 5.80
N ARG A 237 -4.74 20.86 5.89
CA ARG A 237 -5.48 19.60 6.11
C ARG A 237 -4.57 18.48 6.61
N ILE A 238 -5.16 17.49 7.28
CA ILE A 238 -4.48 16.25 7.65
C ILE A 238 -4.45 15.33 6.41
N PRO A 239 -3.28 14.87 5.96
CA PRO A 239 -3.20 13.92 4.84
C PRO A 239 -3.82 12.57 5.21
N THR A 240 -4.38 11.89 4.22
CA THR A 240 -4.82 10.50 4.34
C THR A 240 -3.62 9.60 4.60
N PHE A 241 -3.75 8.70 5.56
CA PHE A 241 -2.71 7.71 5.86
C PHE A 241 -2.54 6.70 4.72
N SER A 242 -1.29 6.38 4.44
CA SER A 242 -0.90 5.36 3.46
C SER A 242 0.37 4.66 3.91
N ASP A 243 0.48 3.37 3.62
CA ASP A 243 1.68 2.58 3.85
C ASP A 243 1.81 1.46 2.79
N TYR A 244 2.89 0.67 2.87
CA TYR A 244 3.14 -0.46 1.98
C TYR A 244 2.70 -1.82 2.59
N ALA A 245 1.72 -1.76 3.49
CA ALA A 245 1.26 -2.91 4.26
C ALA A 245 2.43 -3.66 4.94
N THR A 246 2.54 -4.97 4.72
CA THR A 246 3.60 -5.80 5.32
C THR A 246 4.75 -6.07 4.35
N ALA A 247 5.06 -5.11 3.49
CA ALA A 247 6.11 -5.23 2.46
C ALA A 247 7.06 -4.02 2.49
N GLY A 248 8.30 -4.22 2.02
CA GLY A 248 9.19 -3.13 1.67
C GLY A 248 8.79 -2.45 0.36
N VAL A 249 9.43 -1.34 0.05
CA VAL A 249 9.16 -0.52 -1.13
C VAL A 249 9.51 -1.27 -2.41
N THR A 250 10.67 -1.90 -2.44
CA THR A 250 11.21 -2.54 -3.64
C THR A 250 10.58 -3.89 -3.94
N LEU A 251 10.66 -4.30 -5.20
CA LEU A 251 10.35 -5.67 -5.59
C LEU A 251 11.54 -6.58 -5.21
N PRO A 252 11.32 -7.67 -4.47
CA PRO A 252 12.40 -8.63 -4.23
C PRO A 252 12.90 -9.19 -5.56
N HIS A 253 14.22 -9.25 -5.71
CA HIS A 253 14.83 -9.87 -6.89
C HIS A 253 14.37 -11.33 -7.05
N ALA A 254 13.99 -11.71 -8.26
CA ALA A 254 13.45 -13.04 -8.58
C ALA A 254 14.38 -14.21 -8.19
N LYS A 255 15.70 -13.97 -8.05
CA LYS A 255 16.72 -14.97 -7.68
C LYS A 255 16.73 -15.34 -6.18
N TYR A 256 16.09 -14.56 -5.31
CA TYR A 256 16.10 -14.85 -3.89
C TYR A 256 14.81 -15.59 -3.48
N ARG A 257 14.98 -16.78 -2.91
CA ARG A 257 13.86 -17.45 -2.24
C ARG A 257 13.37 -16.56 -1.09
N ALA A 258 12.07 -16.28 -1.06
CA ALA A 258 11.48 -15.53 0.03
C ALA A 258 11.75 -16.26 1.36
N ALA A 259 12.18 -15.52 2.37
CA ALA A 259 12.31 -16.07 3.71
C ALA A 259 10.97 -16.63 4.19
N LEU A 260 11.01 -17.78 4.83
CA LEU A 260 9.87 -18.34 5.56
C LEU A 260 9.58 -17.43 6.74
N ALA A 261 8.56 -16.58 6.65
CA ALA A 261 8.28 -15.58 7.66
C ALA A 261 6.77 -15.36 7.86
N LEU A 262 6.37 -15.32 9.12
CA LEU A 262 5.05 -14.83 9.55
C LEU A 262 5.21 -13.36 9.93
N ARG A 263 4.36 -12.49 9.38
CA ARG A 263 4.35 -11.04 9.62
C ARG A 263 3.03 -10.66 10.25
N TYR A 264 3.09 -9.89 11.30
CA TYR A 264 1.91 -9.48 12.05
C TYR A 264 1.99 -8.02 12.46
N THR A 265 0.92 -7.27 12.25
CA THR A 265 0.84 -5.84 12.58
C THR A 265 0.27 -5.67 13.98
N GLN A 266 0.94 -4.86 14.79
CA GLN A 266 0.48 -4.42 16.10
C GLN A 266 0.37 -2.89 16.14
N ASP A 267 -0.06 -2.30 17.25
CA ASP A 267 -0.36 -0.88 17.34
C ASP A 267 0.78 0.02 16.87
N HIS A 268 1.99 -0.21 17.35
CA HIS A 268 3.15 0.62 17.08
C HIS A 268 4.31 -0.11 16.41
N GLU A 269 4.14 -1.42 16.12
CA GLU A 269 5.21 -2.24 15.58
C GLU A 269 4.68 -3.35 14.67
N TRP A 270 5.57 -3.90 13.85
CA TRP A 270 5.37 -5.19 13.22
C TRP A 270 6.13 -6.26 13.98
N LEU A 271 5.48 -7.35 14.27
CA LEU A 271 6.11 -8.56 14.78
C LEU A 271 6.39 -9.49 13.61
N VAL A 272 7.65 -9.92 13.47
CA VAL A 272 8.08 -10.79 12.37
C VAL A 272 8.77 -12.01 12.94
N PHE A 273 8.23 -13.18 12.63
CA PHE A 273 8.86 -14.47 12.90
C PHE A 273 9.53 -14.98 11.63
N LYS A 274 10.73 -15.51 11.75
CA LYS A 274 11.48 -16.13 10.66
C LYS A 274 11.74 -17.59 10.96
N GLY A 275 11.19 -18.47 10.13
CA GLY A 275 11.42 -19.91 10.23
C GLY A 275 12.69 -20.33 9.50
N ARG A 276 13.20 -21.50 9.90
CA ARG A 276 14.27 -22.19 9.17
C ARG A 276 13.68 -23.02 8.05
N VAL A 277 14.24 -22.91 6.86
CA VAL A 277 13.94 -23.85 5.78
C VAL A 277 14.82 -25.08 6.02
N HIS A 278 14.24 -26.16 6.55
CA HIS A 278 14.93 -27.44 6.67
C HIS A 278 15.04 -28.11 5.29
N SER A 279 16.17 -28.75 5.03
CA SER A 279 16.40 -29.53 3.80
C SER A 279 15.40 -30.67 3.61
N ASN A 280 14.77 -31.11 4.68
CA ASN A 280 13.81 -32.22 4.70
C ASN A 280 12.33 -31.79 4.49
N GLY A 281 12.10 -30.53 4.12
CA GLY A 281 10.83 -30.15 3.51
C GLY A 281 9.61 -29.98 4.42
N GLU A 282 9.75 -29.67 5.72
CA GLU A 282 8.61 -29.39 6.59
C GLU A 282 8.40 -27.87 6.87
N PRO A 283 7.96 -27.07 5.89
CA PRO A 283 7.57 -25.68 6.12
C PRO A 283 6.41 -25.56 7.11
N ASN A 284 5.52 -26.55 7.15
CA ASN A 284 4.30 -26.55 7.95
C ASN A 284 4.57 -26.55 9.47
N PHE A 285 5.58 -27.27 9.93
CA PHE A 285 5.90 -27.33 11.36
C PHE A 285 6.40 -25.96 11.86
N ALA A 286 7.28 -25.31 11.11
CA ALA A 286 7.80 -23.98 11.49
C ALA A 286 6.67 -22.95 11.56
N PHE A 287 5.75 -22.93 10.58
CA PHE A 287 4.60 -22.03 10.62
C PHE A 287 3.65 -22.33 11.75
N ARG A 288 3.40 -23.62 12.06
CA ARG A 288 2.52 -23.99 13.18
C ARG A 288 3.05 -23.45 14.50
N ARG A 289 4.34 -23.59 14.76
CA ARG A 289 4.98 -23.04 15.96
C ARG A 289 4.88 -21.52 16.04
N MET A 290 5.16 -20.80 14.92
CA MET A 290 5.04 -19.34 14.88
C MET A 290 3.60 -18.89 15.11
N CYS A 291 2.62 -19.57 14.50
CA CYS A 291 1.21 -19.26 14.69
C CYS A 291 0.76 -19.53 16.13
N ASP A 292 1.19 -20.63 16.74
CA ASP A 292 0.87 -20.96 18.13
C ASP A 292 1.44 -19.88 19.08
N GLU A 293 2.72 -19.53 18.93
CA GLU A 293 3.35 -18.47 19.72
C GLU A 293 2.65 -17.13 19.56
N LEU A 294 2.26 -16.76 18.33
CA LEU A 294 1.54 -15.53 18.08
C LEU A 294 0.13 -15.54 18.69
N THR A 295 -0.64 -16.61 18.45
CA THR A 295 -2.06 -16.67 18.88
C THR A 295 -2.24 -16.78 20.38
N THR A 296 -1.19 -17.20 21.11
CA THR A 296 -1.15 -17.24 22.59
C THR A 296 -0.60 -15.94 23.18
N SER A 297 -0.06 -15.02 22.36
CA SER A 297 0.49 -13.74 22.84
C SER A 297 -0.61 -12.71 23.13
N GLN A 298 -0.32 -11.76 24.03
CA GLN A 298 -1.22 -10.61 24.30
C GLN A 298 -1.40 -9.69 23.10
N GLY A 299 -0.47 -9.72 22.15
CA GLY A 299 -0.53 -8.89 20.95
C GLY A 299 -1.41 -9.45 19.83
N PHE A 300 -2.00 -10.64 20.02
CA PHE A 300 -2.91 -11.21 19.04
C PHE A 300 -4.29 -10.56 19.11
N SER A 301 -4.78 -10.05 17.98
CA SER A 301 -6.07 -9.34 17.90
C SER A 301 -7.31 -10.23 18.08
N GLY A 302 -7.10 -11.55 18.12
CA GLY A 302 -8.17 -12.54 18.23
C GLY A 302 -8.75 -12.98 16.88
N PRO A 303 -9.32 -14.20 16.81
CA PRO A 303 -9.71 -14.82 15.53
C PRO A 303 -10.85 -14.13 14.80
N GLN A 304 -11.59 -13.23 15.46
CA GLN A 304 -12.68 -12.47 14.85
C GLN A 304 -12.21 -11.14 14.25
N ALA A 305 -10.96 -10.74 14.47
CA ALA A 305 -10.47 -9.43 14.06
C ALA A 305 -10.30 -9.28 12.55
N SER A 306 -9.90 -10.33 11.84
CA SER A 306 -9.78 -10.35 10.39
C SER A 306 -9.85 -11.77 9.84
N TRP A 307 -9.90 -11.88 8.50
CA TRP A 307 -9.72 -13.18 7.84
C TRP A 307 -8.34 -13.78 8.16
N GLY A 308 -7.28 -12.96 8.21
CA GLY A 308 -5.93 -13.40 8.54
C GLY A 308 -5.85 -13.96 9.96
N ASP A 309 -6.46 -13.30 10.94
CA ASP A 309 -6.49 -13.76 12.33
C ASP A 309 -7.27 -15.08 12.48
N ARG A 310 -8.38 -15.21 11.78
CA ARG A 310 -9.15 -16.46 11.72
C ARG A 310 -8.35 -17.60 11.12
N TYR A 311 -7.60 -17.30 10.06
CA TYR A 311 -6.72 -18.27 9.43
C TYR A 311 -5.62 -18.76 10.39
N LEU A 312 -4.96 -17.82 11.11
CA LEU A 312 -3.92 -18.12 12.09
C LEU A 312 -4.42 -19.07 13.20
N ALA A 313 -5.54 -18.74 13.82
CA ALA A 313 -6.16 -19.57 14.85
C ALA A 313 -6.57 -20.95 14.30
N GLY A 314 -7.22 -20.98 13.13
CA GLY A 314 -7.64 -22.23 12.50
C GLY A 314 -6.46 -23.09 12.03
N TYR A 315 -5.31 -22.50 11.72
CA TYR A 315 -4.11 -23.24 11.39
C TYR A 315 -3.50 -23.95 12.60
N VAL A 316 -3.49 -23.30 13.77
CA VAL A 316 -3.09 -23.90 15.04
C VAL A 316 -4.02 -25.05 15.40
N ASP A 317 -5.34 -24.87 15.24
CA ASP A 317 -6.36 -25.91 15.50
C ASP A 317 -6.33 -27.09 14.49
N GLY A 318 -5.53 -27.00 13.42
CA GLY A 318 -5.52 -28.00 12.35
C GLY A 318 -6.72 -27.97 11.41
N LYS A 319 -7.55 -26.91 11.49
CA LYS A 319 -8.72 -26.70 10.62
C LYS A 319 -8.37 -26.05 9.29
N MET A 320 -7.20 -25.43 9.19
CA MET A 320 -6.69 -24.77 7.98
C MET A 320 -5.44 -25.48 7.50
N ALA A 321 -5.33 -25.65 6.18
CA ALA A 321 -4.16 -26.21 5.53
C ALA A 321 -3.59 -25.18 4.56
N GLY A 322 -2.28 -25.10 4.46
CA GLY A 322 -1.62 -24.26 3.47
C GLY A 322 -0.22 -23.87 3.89
N SER A 323 0.71 -23.95 2.96
CA SER A 323 2.12 -23.72 3.22
C SER A 323 2.79 -22.80 2.20
N SER A 324 2.01 -22.26 1.24
CA SER A 324 2.60 -21.42 0.20
C SER A 324 2.87 -20.00 0.69
N SER A 325 3.93 -19.39 0.18
CA SER A 325 4.25 -17.98 0.45
C SER A 325 3.11 -17.03 0.07
N THR A 326 2.28 -17.40 -0.91
CA THR A 326 1.09 -16.66 -1.32
C THR A 326 0.04 -16.61 -0.20
N VAL A 327 -0.23 -17.75 0.46
CA VAL A 327 -1.19 -17.82 1.57
C VAL A 327 -0.70 -16.98 2.76
N TRP A 328 0.56 -17.11 3.16
CA TRP A 328 1.11 -16.33 4.27
C TRP A 328 1.18 -14.83 3.97
N ARG A 329 1.38 -14.46 2.71
CA ARG A 329 1.23 -13.07 2.28
C ARG A 329 -0.21 -12.60 2.40
N GLN A 330 -1.18 -13.41 1.99
CA GLN A 330 -2.61 -13.10 2.13
C GLN A 330 -3.00 -12.94 3.61
N VAL A 331 -2.55 -13.84 4.48
CA VAL A 331 -2.80 -13.78 5.94
C VAL A 331 -2.29 -12.46 6.51
N ALA A 332 -1.01 -12.16 6.29
CA ALA A 332 -0.38 -10.95 6.82
C ALA A 332 -1.04 -9.67 6.29
N THR A 333 -1.30 -9.61 4.98
CA THR A 333 -1.89 -8.42 4.35
C THR A 333 -3.34 -8.22 4.76
N SER A 334 -4.18 -9.26 4.81
CA SER A 334 -5.59 -9.11 5.22
C SER A 334 -5.73 -8.70 6.68
N HIS A 335 -4.87 -9.24 7.58
CA HIS A 335 -4.78 -8.77 8.95
C HIS A 335 -4.42 -7.29 9.00
N HIS A 336 -3.32 -6.89 8.34
CA HIS A 336 -2.82 -5.52 8.34
C HIS A 336 -3.87 -4.53 7.85
N LEU A 337 -4.50 -4.77 6.70
CA LEU A 337 -5.50 -3.87 6.12
C LEU A 337 -6.70 -3.68 7.07
N SER A 338 -7.20 -4.75 7.66
CA SER A 338 -8.30 -4.68 8.64
C SER A 338 -7.89 -3.98 9.92
N PHE A 339 -6.67 -4.22 10.39
CA PHE A 339 -6.13 -3.61 11.60
C PHE A 339 -5.96 -2.09 11.45
N VAL A 340 -5.30 -1.64 10.40
CA VAL A 340 -5.09 -0.21 10.12
C VAL A 340 -6.40 0.53 9.88
N ALA A 341 -7.35 -0.07 9.16
CA ALA A 341 -8.67 0.52 8.97
C ALA A 341 -9.38 0.78 10.31
N ARG A 342 -9.30 -0.15 11.28
CA ARG A 342 -9.84 0.03 12.64
C ARG A 342 -9.08 1.10 13.43
N GLN A 343 -7.74 1.12 13.36
CA GLN A 343 -6.95 2.18 14.02
C GLN A 343 -7.37 3.56 13.55
N LEU A 344 -7.52 3.75 12.24
CA LEU A 344 -7.95 5.03 11.65
C LEU A 344 -9.37 5.41 12.04
N ALA A 345 -10.29 4.46 12.15
CA ALA A 345 -11.65 4.71 12.63
C ALA A 345 -11.63 5.20 14.10
N GLY A 346 -10.80 4.58 14.95
CA GLY A 346 -10.61 5.00 16.34
C GLY A 346 -10.04 6.41 16.48
N THR A 347 -9.02 6.75 15.70
CA THR A 347 -8.40 8.09 15.69
C THR A 347 -9.39 9.17 15.26
N ARG A 348 -10.23 8.91 14.26
CA ARG A 348 -11.28 9.85 13.80
C ARG A 348 -12.36 10.09 14.84
N LEU A 349 -12.79 9.06 15.56
CA LEU A 349 -13.77 9.18 16.64
C LEU A 349 -13.22 10.00 17.80
N ALA A 350 -11.94 9.80 18.18
CA ALA A 350 -11.28 10.59 19.22
C ALA A 350 -11.18 12.07 18.84
N ALA A 351 -10.79 12.38 17.60
CA ALA A 351 -10.74 13.75 17.11
C ALA A 351 -12.11 14.45 17.08
N ALA A 352 -13.16 13.73 16.67
CA ALA A 352 -14.52 14.25 16.64
C ALA A 352 -15.12 14.49 18.05
N SER A 353 -14.75 13.67 19.05
CA SER A 353 -15.18 13.85 20.45
C SER A 353 -14.43 14.99 21.14
N GLY A 354 -13.16 15.19 20.86
CA GLY A 354 -12.36 16.30 21.39
C GLY A 354 -12.82 17.69 20.89
N GLN A 355 -13.34 17.79 19.67
CA GLN A 355 -13.92 19.02 19.12
C GLN A 355 -15.29 19.39 19.71
N ARG A 356 -16.00 18.47 20.36
CA ARG A 356 -17.29 18.76 21.03
C ARG A 356 -17.13 19.21 22.48
N SER A 357 -15.93 19.14 23.02
CA SER A 357 -15.60 19.49 24.42
C SER A 357 -14.82 20.80 24.55
N ALA A 358 -14.54 21.49 23.44
CA ALA A 358 -13.91 22.81 23.37
C ALA A 358 -14.89 23.83 22.76
#